data_ba68cfc640c311a741461777fa3cb2bf
#
_entry.id   ba68cfc640c311a741461777fa3cb2bf
#
_cell.length_a   1.000
_cell.length_b   1.000
_cell.length_c   1.000
_cell.angle_alpha   90.00
_cell.angle_beta   90.00
_cell.angle_gamma   90.00
#
_symmetry.space_group_name_H-M   'P 1'
#
loop_
_entity.id
_entity.type
_entity.pdbx_description
1 polymer ?
#
loop_
_entity_poly.entity_id
_entity_poly.type
_entity_poly.pdbx_seq_one_letter_code
_entity_poly.pdbx_strand_id
1 'polypeptide(L)'
;FSLLQKKKTPSPLFLNGEWGSGKTHSIRLVRALALESGFATMEAVLNARTCPPNYPQRIMPYMARNIAFGEERGIRSVIGSLLRDDKKAGHALATVGDRSQADIAQAASTLRALSSHGETALVGTSTAWRVLTGTDIAHSDYGYRRTKALLRLHWTTAFVRAAGAKGTVLLFDELETIDQLWNRRSRATAYEALGSFLDAPGTWCVFGITERFLRVVRDDARSDLYWQASIDGRRFLKMWRDGNEELIAPPKVADEQALELAAVVERMYRDAYPETGDCGAEVRSAVSDWSRNAARNPRRRPESGGAAEG
;
A
#
# COMPACT_ATOMS: atom_id res chain seq x y z
N PHE A 1 6.59 3.35 -14.87
CA PHE A 1 6.10 2.05 -15.37
C PHE A 1 7.04 1.42 -16.40
N SER A 2 7.70 2.19 -17.26
CA SER A 2 8.68 1.64 -18.25
C SER A 2 9.86 0.89 -17.60
N LEU A 3 10.29 1.24 -16.40
CA LEU A 3 11.36 0.57 -15.66
C LEU A 3 10.96 -0.82 -15.16
N LEU A 4 9.71 -1.01 -14.75
CA LEU A 4 9.18 -2.32 -14.35
C LEU A 4 9.20 -3.32 -15.51
N GLN A 5 8.96 -2.84 -16.72
CA GLN A 5 9.01 -3.67 -17.93
C GLN A 5 10.43 -4.14 -18.26
N LYS A 6 11.46 -3.37 -17.88
CA LYS A 6 12.88 -3.68 -18.12
C LYS A 6 13.51 -4.62 -17.10
N LYS A 7 12.72 -5.32 -16.26
CA LYS A 7 13.17 -6.21 -15.16
C LYS A 7 14.08 -5.56 -14.10
N LYS A 8 14.20 -4.24 -14.07
CA LYS A 8 14.84 -3.51 -12.97
C LYS A 8 13.74 -3.11 -12.00
N THR A 9 13.87 -3.50 -10.73
CA THR A 9 12.98 -2.98 -9.67
C THR A 9 13.24 -1.48 -9.56
N PRO A 10 12.26 -0.61 -9.86
CA PRO A 10 12.46 0.83 -9.72
C PRO A 10 12.61 1.20 -8.25
N SER A 11 13.26 2.32 -7.99
CA SER A 11 13.30 2.90 -6.65
C SER A 11 11.87 3.15 -6.15
N PRO A 12 11.58 2.93 -4.87
CA PRO A 12 10.28 3.26 -4.31
C PRO A 12 10.03 4.77 -4.39
N LEU A 13 8.77 5.15 -4.58
CA LEU A 13 8.33 6.52 -4.61
C LEU A 13 7.72 6.92 -3.27
N PHE A 14 8.13 8.05 -2.71
CA PHE A 14 7.57 8.62 -1.49
C PHE A 14 6.83 9.92 -1.81
N LEU A 15 5.52 9.92 -1.59
CA LEU A 15 4.67 11.09 -1.68
C LEU A 15 4.69 11.83 -0.34
N ASN A 16 5.50 12.88 -0.26
CA ASN A 16 5.73 13.62 0.97
C ASN A 16 4.87 14.88 1.05
N GLY A 17 4.05 15.00 2.08
CA GLY A 17 3.23 16.18 2.33
C GLY A 17 2.52 16.14 3.68
N GLU A 18 2.12 17.28 4.17
CA GLU A 18 1.35 17.42 5.41
C GLU A 18 -0.08 16.84 5.28
N TRP A 19 -0.78 16.76 6.40
CA TRP A 19 -2.19 16.38 6.41
C TRP A 19 -3.01 17.30 5.50
N GLY A 20 -3.88 16.73 4.69
CA GLY A 20 -4.68 17.48 3.72
C GLY A 20 -3.95 17.91 2.44
N SER A 21 -2.66 17.57 2.26
CA SER A 21 -1.89 17.94 1.06
C SER A 21 -2.26 17.17 -0.21
N GLY A 22 -3.20 16.22 -0.15
CA GLY A 22 -3.61 15.43 -1.30
C GLY A 22 -2.84 14.11 -1.50
N LYS A 23 -2.04 13.63 -0.53
CA LYS A 23 -1.30 12.35 -0.61
C LYS A 23 -2.19 11.18 -1.01
N THR A 24 -3.27 10.96 -0.28
CA THR A 24 -4.24 9.88 -0.56
C THR A 24 -4.83 10.01 -1.97
N HIS A 25 -5.10 11.24 -2.43
CA HIS A 25 -5.58 11.49 -3.78
C HIS A 25 -4.51 11.12 -4.82
N SER A 26 -3.27 11.50 -4.59
CA SER A 26 -2.13 11.16 -5.46
C SER A 26 -1.89 9.65 -5.52
N ILE A 27 -2.03 8.93 -4.38
CA ILE A 27 -1.98 7.45 -4.35
C ILE A 27 -3.10 6.86 -5.22
N ARG A 28 -4.32 7.38 -5.12
CA ARG A 28 -5.44 6.93 -5.95
C ARG A 28 -5.22 7.21 -7.44
N LEU A 29 -4.61 8.34 -7.78
CA LEU A 29 -4.22 8.66 -9.16
C LEU A 29 -3.17 7.66 -9.67
N VAL A 30 -2.12 7.39 -8.89
CA VAL A 30 -1.12 6.36 -9.24
C VAL A 30 -1.78 4.99 -9.44
N ARG A 31 -2.75 4.64 -8.57
CA ARG A 31 -3.54 3.41 -8.71
C ARG A 31 -4.28 3.36 -10.04
N ALA A 32 -4.99 4.42 -10.41
CA ALA A 32 -5.74 4.49 -11.66
C ALA A 32 -4.82 4.35 -12.87
N LEU A 33 -3.72 5.12 -12.91
CA LEU A 33 -2.72 5.05 -13.99
C LEU A 33 -2.04 3.67 -14.09
N ALA A 34 -1.80 3.01 -12.95
CA ALA A 34 -1.25 1.66 -12.93
C ALA A 34 -2.22 0.66 -13.58
N LEU A 35 -3.50 0.71 -13.20
CA LEU A 35 -4.53 -0.17 -13.77
C LEU A 35 -4.71 0.05 -15.27
N GLU A 36 -4.81 1.29 -15.73
CA GLU A 36 -4.88 1.66 -17.17
C GLU A 36 -3.64 1.15 -17.93
N SER A 37 -2.47 1.18 -17.28
CA SER A 37 -1.22 0.69 -17.85
C SER A 37 -1.09 -0.84 -17.84
N GLY A 38 -2.08 -1.59 -17.33
CA GLY A 38 -2.08 -3.05 -17.27
C GLY A 38 -1.28 -3.64 -16.11
N PHE A 39 -1.03 -2.87 -15.05
CA PHE A 39 -0.48 -3.35 -13.79
C PHE A 39 -1.60 -3.75 -12.83
N ALA A 40 -1.31 -4.68 -11.93
CA ALA A 40 -2.15 -4.88 -10.77
C ALA A 40 -1.78 -3.88 -9.67
N THR A 41 -2.72 -3.59 -8.77
CA THR A 41 -2.47 -2.74 -7.60
C THR A 41 -2.89 -3.46 -6.34
N MET A 42 -2.12 -3.28 -5.26
CA MET A 42 -2.46 -3.74 -3.91
C MET A 42 -2.29 -2.55 -2.96
N GLU A 43 -3.34 -2.21 -2.22
CA GLU A 43 -3.35 -1.02 -1.37
C GLU A 43 -3.46 -1.40 0.11
N ALA A 44 -2.68 -0.70 0.95
CA ALA A 44 -2.78 -0.76 2.40
C ALA A 44 -2.79 0.65 3.00
N VAL A 45 -3.83 0.96 3.77
CA VAL A 45 -3.86 2.13 4.64
C VAL A 45 -3.41 1.68 6.03
N LEU A 46 -2.20 2.09 6.40
CA LEU A 46 -1.61 1.66 7.67
C LEU A 46 -2.28 2.36 8.84
N ASN A 47 -2.54 1.61 9.90
CA ASN A 47 -3.09 2.13 11.14
C ASN A 47 -2.81 1.16 12.30
N ALA A 48 -2.87 1.66 13.52
CA ALA A 48 -2.51 0.89 14.72
C ALA A 48 -3.47 -0.31 15.01
N ARG A 49 -4.67 -0.33 14.46
CA ARG A 49 -5.71 -1.31 14.83
C ARG A 49 -5.85 -2.45 13.81
N THR A 50 -6.13 -2.12 12.56
CA THR A 50 -6.50 -3.11 11.53
C THR A 50 -5.34 -3.48 10.63
N CYS A 51 -4.42 -2.54 10.35
CA CYS A 51 -3.29 -2.73 9.47
C CYS A 51 -1.99 -2.15 10.07
N PRO A 52 -1.54 -2.65 11.24
CA PRO A 52 -0.36 -2.10 11.90
C PRO A 52 0.92 -2.43 11.12
N PRO A 53 1.83 -1.44 10.96
CA PRO A 53 2.99 -1.57 10.06
C PRO A 53 4.01 -2.63 10.51
N ASN A 54 4.05 -2.97 11.79
CA ASN A 54 4.93 -3.99 12.35
C ASN A 54 4.34 -5.42 12.30
N TYR A 55 3.18 -5.61 11.66
CA TYR A 55 2.51 -6.91 11.55
C TYR A 55 2.23 -7.28 10.09
N PRO A 56 3.22 -7.76 9.31
CA PRO A 56 3.03 -8.12 7.91
C PRO A 56 1.92 -9.17 7.71
N GLN A 57 1.68 -10.02 8.71
CA GLN A 57 0.57 -10.99 8.73
C GLN A 57 -0.84 -10.35 8.79
N ARG A 58 -0.95 -9.06 9.10
CA ARG A 58 -2.18 -8.27 8.99
C ARG A 58 -2.20 -7.43 7.72
N ILE A 59 -1.05 -6.90 7.32
CA ILE A 59 -0.90 -6.11 6.09
C ILE A 59 -1.26 -6.98 4.87
N MET A 60 -0.71 -8.17 4.77
CA MET A 60 -0.89 -9.02 3.59
C MET A 60 -2.35 -9.40 3.31
N PRO A 61 -3.15 -9.91 4.27
CA PRO A 61 -4.58 -10.16 4.04
C PRO A 61 -5.38 -8.89 3.74
N TYR A 62 -4.96 -7.74 4.29
CA TYR A 62 -5.57 -6.45 3.98
C TYR A 62 -5.31 -6.06 2.53
N MET A 63 -4.06 -6.12 2.06
CA MET A 63 -3.66 -5.86 0.68
C MET A 63 -4.32 -6.83 -0.30
N ALA A 64 -4.41 -8.13 0.04
CA ALA A 64 -5.06 -9.12 -0.79
C ALA A 64 -6.56 -8.85 -1.00
N ARG A 65 -7.25 -8.30 0.00
CA ARG A 65 -8.65 -7.85 -0.15
C ARG A 65 -8.79 -6.65 -1.09
N ASN A 66 -7.78 -5.78 -1.11
CA ASN A 66 -7.76 -4.53 -1.87
C ASN A 66 -6.99 -4.64 -3.20
N ILE A 67 -6.63 -5.86 -3.62
CA ILE A 67 -6.02 -6.05 -4.93
C ILE A 67 -6.99 -5.71 -6.05
N ALA A 68 -6.49 -5.08 -7.10
CA ALA A 68 -7.24 -4.81 -8.31
C ALA A 68 -6.39 -5.13 -9.54
N PHE A 69 -7.01 -5.71 -10.57
CA PHE A 69 -6.40 -5.96 -11.88
C PHE A 69 -7.48 -5.96 -12.97
N GLY A 70 -7.36 -5.09 -13.96
CA GLY A 70 -8.44 -4.86 -14.92
C GLY A 70 -9.72 -4.45 -14.19
N GLU A 71 -10.80 -5.19 -14.42
CA GLU A 71 -12.09 -5.00 -13.74
C GLU A 71 -12.21 -5.80 -12.45
N GLU A 72 -11.30 -6.76 -12.21
CA GLU A 72 -11.33 -7.63 -11.06
C GLU A 72 -10.94 -6.90 -9.78
N ARG A 73 -11.69 -7.13 -8.72
CA ARG A 73 -11.50 -6.51 -7.40
C ARG A 73 -11.47 -7.57 -6.31
N GLY A 74 -10.41 -7.52 -5.49
CA GLY A 74 -10.15 -8.51 -4.46
C GLY A 74 -9.53 -9.80 -4.97
N ILE A 75 -8.75 -10.44 -4.11
CA ILE A 75 -7.96 -11.64 -4.48
C ILE A 75 -8.83 -12.80 -4.97
N ARG A 76 -10.06 -12.93 -4.48
CA ARG A 76 -10.99 -13.99 -4.91
C ARG A 76 -11.37 -13.85 -6.37
N SER A 77 -11.69 -12.62 -6.80
CA SER A 77 -12.07 -12.32 -8.18
C SER A 77 -10.88 -12.54 -9.11
N VAL A 78 -9.72 -12.01 -8.76
CA VAL A 78 -8.48 -12.16 -9.55
C VAL A 78 -8.08 -13.65 -9.69
N ILE A 79 -8.09 -14.42 -8.61
CA ILE A 79 -7.77 -15.85 -8.66
C ILE A 79 -8.86 -16.62 -9.43
N GLY A 80 -10.13 -16.33 -9.18
CA GLY A 80 -11.23 -16.96 -9.88
C GLY A 80 -11.16 -16.76 -11.39
N SER A 81 -10.82 -15.55 -11.84
CA SER A 81 -10.59 -15.25 -13.25
C SER A 81 -9.41 -16.03 -13.82
N LEU A 82 -8.29 -16.09 -13.09
CA LEU A 82 -7.12 -16.87 -13.50
C LEU A 82 -7.44 -18.38 -13.62
N LEU A 83 -8.17 -18.94 -12.66
CA LEU A 83 -8.45 -20.38 -12.63
C LEU A 83 -9.45 -20.83 -13.72
N ARG A 84 -10.18 -19.91 -14.33
CA ARG A 84 -11.03 -20.21 -15.51
C ARG A 84 -10.22 -20.40 -16.80
N ASP A 85 -8.98 -19.92 -16.84
CA ASP A 85 -8.06 -20.09 -17.98
C ASP A 85 -7.03 -21.17 -17.65
N ASP A 86 -7.21 -22.38 -18.18
CA ASP A 86 -6.38 -23.55 -17.89
C ASP A 86 -4.90 -23.35 -18.18
N LYS A 87 -4.56 -22.60 -19.24
CA LYS A 87 -3.15 -22.34 -19.60
C LYS A 87 -2.51 -21.38 -18.60
N LYS A 88 -3.20 -20.29 -18.25
CA LYS A 88 -2.72 -19.32 -17.27
C LYS A 88 -2.64 -19.93 -15.88
N ALA A 89 -3.65 -20.71 -15.48
CA ALA A 89 -3.64 -21.42 -14.21
C ALA A 89 -2.48 -22.42 -14.12
N GLY A 90 -2.24 -23.20 -15.17
CA GLY A 90 -1.10 -24.12 -15.24
C GLY A 90 0.24 -23.42 -15.11
N HIS A 91 0.44 -22.31 -15.83
CA HIS A 91 1.67 -21.50 -15.72
C HIS A 91 1.86 -20.90 -14.34
N ALA A 92 0.79 -20.36 -13.73
CA ALA A 92 0.83 -19.81 -12.38
C ALA A 92 1.21 -20.86 -11.34
N LEU A 93 0.60 -22.06 -11.43
CA LEU A 93 0.87 -23.16 -10.51
C LEU A 93 2.31 -23.67 -10.66
N ALA A 94 2.83 -23.78 -11.88
CA ALA A 94 4.22 -24.17 -12.13
C ALA A 94 5.20 -23.14 -11.52
N THR A 95 4.92 -21.84 -11.65
CA THR A 95 5.78 -20.78 -11.10
C THR A 95 5.81 -20.78 -9.56
N VAL A 96 4.71 -21.19 -8.91
CA VAL A 96 4.59 -21.22 -7.44
C VAL A 96 5.07 -22.54 -6.85
N GLY A 97 4.91 -23.65 -7.56
CA GLY A 97 5.19 -25.01 -7.07
C GLY A 97 6.68 -25.32 -6.85
N ASP A 98 7.58 -24.54 -7.44
CA ASP A 98 9.01 -24.85 -7.48
C ASP A 98 9.79 -24.43 -6.20
N ARG A 99 9.14 -23.82 -5.20
CA ARG A 99 9.84 -23.31 -4.01
C ARG A 99 9.07 -23.53 -2.72
N SER A 100 9.22 -24.65 -2.06
CA SER A 100 8.87 -24.92 -0.64
C SER A 100 7.44 -24.53 -0.17
N GLN A 101 6.49 -24.41 -1.07
CA GLN A 101 5.12 -23.97 -0.80
C GLN A 101 4.10 -25.06 -1.22
N ALA A 102 4.36 -26.29 -0.84
CA ALA A 102 3.49 -27.43 -1.16
C ALA A 102 2.02 -27.22 -0.73
N ASP A 103 1.79 -26.51 0.37
CA ASP A 103 0.47 -26.17 0.86
C ASP A 103 -0.28 -25.21 -0.08
N ILE A 104 0.43 -24.25 -0.71
CA ILE A 104 -0.14 -23.31 -1.68
C ILE A 104 -0.43 -24.02 -3.01
N ALA A 105 0.51 -24.78 -3.51
CA ALA A 105 0.33 -25.54 -4.74
C ALA A 105 -0.85 -26.52 -4.59
N GLN A 106 -0.96 -27.20 -3.45
CA GLN A 106 -2.08 -28.07 -3.14
C GLN A 106 -3.40 -27.31 -3.06
N ALA A 107 -3.45 -26.14 -2.37
CA ALA A 107 -4.64 -25.34 -2.29
C ALA A 107 -5.09 -24.83 -3.66
N ALA A 108 -4.16 -24.37 -4.49
CA ALA A 108 -4.46 -23.91 -5.85
C ALA A 108 -4.96 -25.04 -6.76
N SER A 109 -4.35 -26.24 -6.70
CA SER A 109 -4.83 -27.39 -7.46
C SER A 109 -6.21 -27.86 -7.00
N THR A 110 -6.49 -27.83 -5.71
CA THR A 110 -7.81 -28.14 -5.16
C THR A 110 -8.87 -27.16 -5.66
N LEU A 111 -8.56 -25.85 -5.66
CA LEU A 111 -9.50 -24.84 -6.18
C LEU A 111 -9.75 -25.00 -7.67
N ARG A 112 -8.73 -25.36 -8.45
CA ARG A 112 -8.89 -25.64 -9.87
C ARG A 112 -9.81 -26.82 -10.11
N ALA A 113 -9.64 -27.92 -9.37
CA ALA A 113 -10.51 -29.08 -9.46
C ALA A 113 -11.95 -28.73 -9.12
N LEU A 114 -12.18 -27.95 -8.06
CA LEU A 114 -13.52 -27.48 -7.66
C LEU A 114 -14.16 -26.55 -8.71
N SER A 115 -13.37 -25.64 -9.29
CA SER A 115 -13.88 -24.71 -10.32
C SER A 115 -14.30 -25.45 -11.60
N SER A 116 -13.61 -26.51 -11.99
CA SER A 116 -13.96 -27.33 -13.17
C SER A 116 -15.26 -28.13 -12.98
N HIS A 117 -15.69 -28.35 -11.74
CA HIS A 117 -16.94 -29.06 -11.41
C HIS A 117 -18.13 -28.13 -11.12
N GLY A 118 -18.00 -26.82 -11.32
CA GLY A 118 -19.09 -25.85 -11.09
C GLY A 118 -19.40 -25.53 -9.63
N GLU A 119 -18.59 -26.02 -8.68
CA GLU A 119 -18.80 -25.85 -7.24
C GLU A 119 -18.21 -24.52 -6.68
N THR A 120 -18.23 -23.47 -7.48
CA THR A 120 -17.66 -22.15 -7.13
C THR A 120 -18.25 -21.54 -5.84
N ALA A 121 -19.48 -21.86 -5.50
CA ALA A 121 -20.13 -21.36 -4.28
C ALA A 121 -19.54 -21.94 -2.99
N LEU A 122 -19.07 -23.20 -3.01
CA LEU A 122 -18.46 -23.86 -1.84
C LEU A 122 -16.99 -23.49 -1.64
N VAL A 123 -16.34 -23.04 -2.68
CA VAL A 123 -14.90 -22.68 -2.68
C VAL A 123 -14.61 -21.53 -1.70
N GLY A 124 -15.55 -20.62 -1.48
CA GLY A 124 -15.39 -19.45 -0.62
C GLY A 124 -15.12 -19.74 0.86
N THR A 125 -15.47 -20.93 1.37
CA THR A 125 -15.32 -21.34 2.77
C THR A 125 -14.24 -22.41 2.98
N SER A 126 -13.69 -22.96 1.90
CA SER A 126 -12.71 -24.04 1.98
C SER A 126 -11.38 -23.60 2.59
N THR A 127 -10.66 -24.54 3.19
CA THR A 127 -9.28 -24.34 3.68
C THR A 127 -8.36 -23.83 2.55
N ALA A 128 -8.56 -24.29 1.31
CA ALA A 128 -7.82 -23.83 0.15
C ALA A 128 -7.95 -22.32 -0.07
N TRP A 129 -9.17 -21.78 0.00
CA TRP A 129 -9.38 -20.33 -0.08
C TRP A 129 -8.73 -19.57 1.08
N ARG A 130 -8.76 -20.09 2.28
CA ARG A 130 -8.10 -19.47 3.43
C ARG A 130 -6.60 -19.39 3.20
N VAL A 131 -6.00 -20.46 2.70
CA VAL A 131 -4.57 -20.48 2.31
C VAL A 131 -4.30 -19.45 1.22
N LEU A 132 -5.07 -19.44 0.12
CA LEU A 132 -4.87 -18.55 -1.02
C LEU A 132 -5.07 -17.06 -0.67
N THR A 133 -5.98 -16.75 0.24
CA THR A 133 -6.23 -15.37 0.69
C THR A 133 -5.36 -14.92 1.86
N GLY A 134 -4.55 -15.80 2.42
CA GLY A 134 -3.71 -15.52 3.59
C GLY A 134 -4.48 -15.44 4.92
N THR A 135 -5.77 -15.80 4.95
CA THR A 135 -6.58 -15.76 6.18
C THR A 135 -6.30 -16.91 7.15
N ASP A 136 -5.58 -17.95 6.71
CA ASP A 136 -5.06 -19.03 7.54
C ASP A 136 -3.91 -18.58 8.46
N ILE A 137 -3.22 -17.50 8.12
CA ILE A 137 -2.04 -17.00 8.83
C ILE A 137 -2.36 -16.60 10.27
N ALA A 138 -3.62 -16.26 10.56
CA ALA A 138 -4.06 -15.81 11.88
C ALA A 138 -3.92 -16.87 13.00
N HIS A 139 -3.83 -18.15 12.66
CA HIS A 139 -3.86 -19.27 13.61
C HIS A 139 -2.50 -19.98 13.83
N SER A 140 -1.43 -19.48 13.20
CA SER A 140 -0.09 -20.06 13.33
C SER A 140 0.78 -19.31 14.34
N ASP A 141 1.94 -19.87 14.74
CA ASP A 141 2.90 -19.20 15.61
C ASP A 141 3.40 -17.86 15.04
N TYR A 142 3.77 -16.90 15.90
CA TYR A 142 4.05 -15.51 15.53
C TYR A 142 5.17 -15.37 14.46
N GLY A 143 6.30 -16.04 14.67
CA GLY A 143 7.42 -15.99 13.71
C GLY A 143 7.05 -16.62 12.37
N TYR A 144 6.35 -17.75 12.40
CA TYR A 144 5.87 -18.43 11.22
C TYR A 144 4.84 -17.62 10.43
N ARG A 145 3.93 -16.91 11.13
CA ARG A 145 2.96 -16.00 10.51
C ARG A 145 3.61 -14.93 9.68
N ARG A 146 4.68 -14.34 10.20
CA ARG A 146 5.40 -13.27 9.52
C ARG A 146 6.05 -13.75 8.24
N THR A 147 6.81 -14.84 8.31
CA THR A 147 7.46 -15.45 7.15
C THR A 147 6.42 -15.86 6.10
N LYS A 148 5.33 -16.50 6.52
CA LYS A 148 4.23 -16.85 5.60
C LYS A 148 3.60 -15.63 4.93
N ALA A 149 3.39 -14.52 5.63
CA ALA A 149 2.82 -13.32 5.06
C ALA A 149 3.67 -12.76 3.91
N LEU A 150 4.99 -12.72 4.11
CA LEU A 150 5.92 -12.25 3.08
C LEU A 150 6.00 -13.21 1.89
N LEU A 151 6.01 -14.51 2.14
CA LEU A 151 5.93 -15.51 1.07
C LEU A 151 4.62 -15.40 0.28
N ARG A 152 3.48 -15.10 0.94
CA ARG A 152 2.19 -14.87 0.28
C ARG A 152 2.21 -13.69 -0.67
N LEU A 153 2.94 -12.63 -0.34
CA LEU A 153 3.11 -11.50 -1.25
C LEU A 153 3.77 -11.95 -2.57
N HIS A 154 4.90 -12.64 -2.47
CA HIS A 154 5.62 -13.15 -3.65
C HIS A 154 4.73 -14.04 -4.51
N TRP A 155 3.97 -14.89 -3.87
CA TRP A 155 3.02 -15.76 -4.53
C TRP A 155 1.87 -15.00 -5.19
N THR A 156 1.26 -14.05 -4.49
CA THR A 156 0.17 -13.23 -5.03
C THR A 156 0.63 -12.46 -6.26
N THR A 157 1.83 -11.86 -6.22
CA THR A 157 2.39 -11.14 -7.38
C THR A 157 2.68 -12.07 -8.56
N ALA A 158 3.14 -13.30 -8.31
CA ALA A 158 3.34 -14.30 -9.36
C ALA A 158 2.01 -14.70 -10.02
N PHE A 159 0.97 -14.94 -9.23
CA PHE A 159 -0.38 -15.27 -9.72
C PHE A 159 -0.97 -14.15 -10.58
N VAL A 160 -0.87 -12.92 -10.12
CA VAL A 160 -1.39 -11.76 -10.85
C VAL A 160 -0.65 -11.56 -12.18
N ARG A 161 0.66 -11.79 -12.19
CA ARG A 161 1.45 -11.75 -13.43
C ARG A 161 1.03 -12.88 -14.39
N ALA A 162 0.80 -14.09 -13.88
CA ALA A 162 0.29 -15.19 -14.70
C ALA A 162 -1.11 -14.90 -15.25
N ALA A 163 -1.93 -14.12 -14.52
CA ALA A 163 -3.22 -13.62 -15.00
C ALA A 163 -3.07 -12.59 -16.14
N GLY A 164 -1.87 -12.11 -16.42
CA GLY A 164 -1.56 -11.18 -17.50
C GLY A 164 -1.17 -9.77 -17.06
N ALA A 165 -1.03 -9.51 -15.78
CA ALA A 165 -0.54 -8.22 -15.30
C ALA A 165 0.94 -8.03 -15.66
N LYS A 166 1.32 -6.81 -16.04
CA LYS A 166 2.71 -6.44 -16.34
C LYS A 166 3.61 -6.42 -15.09
N GLY A 167 3.01 -6.28 -13.92
CA GLY A 167 3.64 -6.23 -12.61
C GLY A 167 2.61 -5.83 -11.56
N THR A 168 3.06 -5.54 -10.33
CA THR A 168 2.19 -5.14 -9.23
C THR A 168 2.69 -3.84 -8.61
N VAL A 169 1.82 -2.86 -8.41
CA VAL A 169 2.10 -1.65 -7.67
C VAL A 169 1.55 -1.79 -6.26
N LEU A 170 2.44 -1.70 -5.27
CA LEU A 170 2.11 -1.75 -3.85
C LEU A 170 1.94 -0.31 -3.34
N LEU A 171 0.77 0.03 -2.87
CA LEU A 171 0.39 1.37 -2.44
C LEU A 171 0.21 1.38 -0.92
N PHE A 172 1.01 2.18 -0.23
CA PHE A 172 0.95 2.32 1.23
C PHE A 172 0.61 3.76 1.59
N ASP A 173 -0.52 3.95 2.24
CA ASP A 173 -0.88 5.25 2.82
C ASP A 173 -0.69 5.24 4.33
N GLU A 174 -0.54 6.42 4.93
CA GLU A 174 -0.38 6.63 6.38
C GLU A 174 0.88 5.95 6.97
N LEU A 175 2.02 6.01 6.24
CA LEU A 175 3.28 5.41 6.71
C LEU A 175 3.77 6.02 8.03
N GLU A 176 3.37 7.23 8.36
CA GLU A 176 3.59 7.90 9.64
C GLU A 176 3.04 7.14 10.85
N THR A 177 2.17 6.16 10.66
CA THR A 177 1.75 5.25 11.74
C THR A 177 2.94 4.53 12.39
N ILE A 178 4.07 4.40 11.70
CA ILE A 178 5.30 3.84 12.29
C ILE A 178 5.85 4.74 13.40
N ASP A 179 5.74 6.06 13.27
CA ASP A 179 6.15 7.01 14.31
C ASP A 179 5.36 6.84 15.62
N GLN A 180 4.12 6.36 15.53
CA GLN A 180 3.29 6.07 16.69
C GLN A 180 3.73 4.80 17.47
N LEU A 181 4.63 4.01 16.90
CA LEU A 181 5.19 2.85 17.57
C LEU A 181 6.27 3.31 18.57
N TRP A 182 5.90 3.45 19.83
CA TRP A 182 6.78 3.91 20.91
C TRP A 182 8.00 3.00 21.13
N ASN A 183 7.88 1.70 20.83
CA ASN A 183 8.93 0.71 21.02
C ASN A 183 9.83 0.63 19.77
N ARG A 184 11.14 0.88 19.94
CA ARG A 184 12.15 0.82 18.89
C ARG A 184 12.17 -0.53 18.16
N ARG A 185 11.98 -1.65 18.89
CA ARG A 185 11.91 -2.98 18.30
C ARG A 185 10.72 -3.12 17.36
N SER A 186 9.57 -2.56 17.72
CA SER A 186 8.38 -2.55 16.84
C SER A 186 8.62 -1.71 15.58
N ARG A 187 9.32 -0.57 15.67
CA ARG A 187 9.71 0.20 14.49
C ARG A 187 10.69 -0.56 13.60
N ALA A 188 11.71 -1.21 14.19
CA ALA A 188 12.62 -2.07 13.43
C ALA A 188 11.87 -3.18 12.68
N THR A 189 10.86 -3.79 13.32
CA THR A 189 9.99 -4.80 12.70
C THR A 189 9.14 -4.23 11.56
N ALA A 190 8.66 -2.99 11.69
CA ALA A 190 7.94 -2.32 10.61
C ALA A 190 8.86 -2.05 9.40
N TYR A 191 10.06 -1.54 9.63
CA TYR A 191 11.04 -1.33 8.55
C TYR A 191 11.45 -2.63 7.86
N GLU A 192 11.55 -3.72 8.62
CA GLU A 192 11.80 -5.05 8.06
C GLU A 192 10.65 -5.50 7.13
N ALA A 193 9.40 -5.30 7.53
CA ALA A 193 8.26 -5.63 6.67
C ALA A 193 8.27 -4.80 5.37
N LEU A 194 8.54 -3.49 5.47
CA LEU A 194 8.64 -2.62 4.30
C LEU A 194 9.81 -3.00 3.39
N GLY A 195 10.98 -3.30 3.95
CA GLY A 195 12.13 -3.76 3.19
C GLY A 195 11.88 -5.05 2.42
N SER A 196 11.13 -5.98 3.03
CA SER A 196 10.71 -7.22 2.36
C SER A 196 9.72 -6.95 1.22
N PHE A 197 8.84 -5.96 1.35
CA PHE A 197 7.93 -5.55 0.27
C PHE A 197 8.69 -4.95 -0.92
N LEU A 198 9.77 -4.21 -0.66
CA LEU A 198 10.63 -3.65 -1.71
C LEU A 198 11.33 -4.73 -2.54
N ASP A 199 11.61 -5.89 -1.95
CA ASP A 199 12.33 -6.99 -2.59
C ASP A 199 11.41 -7.96 -3.35
N ALA A 200 10.11 -7.76 -3.31
CA ALA A 200 9.16 -8.63 -3.98
C ALA A 200 9.30 -8.52 -5.51
N PRO A 201 9.51 -9.63 -6.23
CA PRO A 201 9.80 -9.60 -7.67
C PRO A 201 8.64 -9.02 -8.49
N GLY A 202 8.96 -8.07 -9.37
CA GLY A 202 7.98 -7.44 -10.27
C GLY A 202 7.02 -6.51 -9.56
N THR A 203 7.42 -5.98 -8.39
CA THR A 203 6.65 -4.98 -7.65
C THR A 203 7.30 -3.61 -7.71
N TRP A 204 6.49 -2.59 -7.52
CA TRP A 204 6.91 -1.22 -7.29
C TRP A 204 6.13 -0.66 -6.10
N CYS A 205 6.83 -0.05 -5.15
CA CYS A 205 6.23 0.49 -3.95
C CYS A 205 6.05 2.01 -4.04
N VAL A 206 4.89 2.49 -3.61
CA VAL A 206 4.56 3.92 -3.46
C VAL A 206 4.06 4.14 -2.04
N PHE A 207 4.64 5.12 -1.36
CA PHE A 207 4.39 5.40 0.05
C PHE A 207 3.89 6.82 0.25
N GLY A 208 2.76 7.00 0.94
CA GLY A 208 2.33 8.29 1.48
C GLY A 208 3.02 8.54 2.83
N ILE A 209 3.72 9.67 2.98
CA ILE A 209 4.47 10.04 4.18
C ILE A 209 4.23 11.51 4.55
N THR A 210 4.51 11.85 5.81
CA THR A 210 4.53 13.24 6.29
C THR A 210 5.97 13.72 6.56
N GLU A 211 6.15 15.04 6.62
CA GLU A 211 7.42 15.66 7.03
C GLU A 211 7.87 15.18 8.43
N ARG A 212 6.91 14.92 9.31
CA ARG A 212 7.20 14.36 10.64
C ARG A 212 7.81 12.96 10.53
N PHE A 213 7.19 12.08 9.74
CA PHE A 213 7.72 10.74 9.52
C PHE A 213 9.10 10.79 8.85
N LEU A 214 9.30 11.68 7.89
CA LEU A 214 10.58 11.87 7.21
C LEU A 214 11.72 12.15 8.20
N ARG A 215 11.48 12.97 9.22
CA ARG A 215 12.46 13.22 10.30
C ARG A 215 12.73 11.96 11.10
N VAL A 216 11.66 11.29 11.56
CA VAL A 216 11.79 10.08 12.38
C VAL A 216 12.55 8.97 11.66
N VAL A 217 12.24 8.69 10.40
CA VAL A 217 12.90 7.62 9.65
C VAL A 217 14.38 7.94 9.38
N ARG A 218 14.74 9.20 9.15
CA ARG A 218 16.14 9.64 8.98
C ARG A 218 16.92 9.53 10.29
N ASP A 219 16.29 9.85 11.42
CA ASP A 219 16.91 9.71 12.74
C ASP A 219 17.10 8.22 13.08
N ASP A 220 16.09 7.38 12.84
CA ASP A 220 16.18 5.93 13.02
C ASP A 220 17.28 5.32 12.12
N ALA A 221 17.41 5.78 10.87
CA ALA A 221 18.42 5.31 9.92
C ALA A 221 19.87 5.66 10.33
N ARG A 222 20.05 6.71 11.12
CA ARG A 222 21.36 7.15 11.63
C ARG A 222 21.65 6.65 13.04
N SER A 223 20.66 6.06 13.72
CA SER A 223 20.78 5.56 15.10
C SER A 223 21.20 4.09 15.15
N ASP A 224 21.37 3.56 16.36
CA ASP A 224 21.64 2.14 16.62
C ASP A 224 20.53 1.22 16.09
N LEU A 225 19.33 1.74 15.88
CA LEU A 225 18.22 0.97 15.32
C LEU A 225 18.55 0.41 13.94
N TYR A 226 19.31 1.15 13.13
CA TYR A 226 19.82 0.65 11.84
C TYR A 226 20.58 -0.65 11.98
N TRP A 227 21.49 -0.73 12.97
CA TRP A 227 22.32 -1.92 13.19
C TRP A 227 21.55 -3.08 13.84
N GLN A 228 20.52 -2.77 14.62
CA GLN A 228 19.64 -3.76 15.25
C GLN A 228 18.59 -4.32 14.28
N ALA A 229 18.30 -3.62 13.19
CA ALA A 229 17.36 -4.07 12.18
C ALA A 229 17.88 -5.29 11.40
N SER A 230 16.98 -6.14 10.94
CA SER A 230 17.27 -7.23 10.01
C SER A 230 17.83 -6.71 8.67
N ILE A 231 18.30 -7.63 7.81
CA ILE A 231 18.80 -7.28 6.47
C ILE A 231 17.74 -6.47 5.69
N ASP A 232 16.48 -6.88 5.75
CA ASP A 232 15.39 -6.18 5.05
C ASP A 232 15.11 -4.81 5.66
N GLY A 233 15.09 -4.71 7.00
CA GLY A 233 14.93 -3.43 7.69
C GLY A 233 16.08 -2.47 7.37
N ARG A 234 17.31 -2.96 7.32
CA ARG A 234 18.48 -2.15 6.90
C ARG A 234 18.37 -1.72 5.43
N ARG A 235 17.82 -2.55 4.53
CA ARG A 235 17.59 -2.18 3.13
C ARG A 235 16.65 -0.98 3.03
N PHE A 236 15.54 -0.97 3.78
CA PHE A 236 14.64 0.16 3.84
C PHE A 236 15.30 1.41 4.44
N LEU A 237 15.96 1.26 5.60
CA LEU A 237 16.61 2.38 6.29
C LEU A 237 17.81 2.94 5.54
N LYS A 238 18.51 2.12 4.74
CA LYS A 238 19.67 2.55 3.96
C LYS A 238 19.32 3.64 2.94
N MET A 239 18.16 3.59 2.34
CA MET A 239 17.71 4.63 1.41
C MET A 239 17.71 6.01 2.09
N TRP A 240 17.21 6.09 3.32
CA TRP A 240 17.14 7.31 4.12
C TRP A 240 18.48 7.75 4.69
N ARG A 241 19.36 6.80 4.94
CA ARG A 241 20.72 7.05 5.41
C ARG A 241 21.60 7.62 4.31
N ASP A 242 21.47 7.08 3.11
CA ASP A 242 22.31 7.42 1.96
C ASP A 242 21.71 8.59 1.14
N GLY A 243 20.52 9.07 1.46
CA GLY A 243 19.84 10.14 0.73
C GLY A 243 19.37 9.73 -0.69
N ASN A 244 19.11 8.45 -0.89
CA ASN A 244 18.71 7.89 -2.18
C ASN A 244 17.17 7.73 -2.32
N GLU A 245 16.42 8.36 -1.45
CA GLU A 245 14.96 8.36 -1.51
C GLU A 245 14.42 9.30 -2.61
N GLU A 246 13.48 8.82 -3.39
CA GLU A 246 12.76 9.64 -4.37
C GLU A 246 11.53 10.27 -3.72
N LEU A 247 11.61 11.58 -3.42
CA LEU A 247 10.56 12.34 -2.75
C LEU A 247 9.82 13.21 -3.77
N ILE A 248 8.50 13.06 -3.83
CA ILE A 248 7.62 13.92 -4.62
C ILE A 248 6.60 14.58 -3.69
N ALA A 249 6.48 15.89 -3.75
CA ALA A 249 5.39 16.59 -3.10
C ALA A 249 4.11 16.47 -3.97
N PRO A 250 2.95 16.14 -3.40
CA PRO A 250 1.69 16.23 -4.12
C PRO A 250 1.50 17.64 -4.70
N PRO A 251 0.92 17.77 -5.89
CA PRO A 251 0.65 19.08 -6.48
C PRO A 251 -0.28 19.85 -5.55
N LYS A 252 0.02 21.13 -5.34
CA LYS A 252 -0.89 22.03 -4.63
C LYS A 252 -2.12 22.24 -5.49
N VAL A 253 -3.29 22.05 -4.91
CA VAL A 253 -4.54 22.42 -5.56
C VAL A 253 -4.58 23.95 -5.64
N ALA A 254 -4.70 24.50 -6.84
CA ALA A 254 -4.87 25.94 -7.03
C ALA A 254 -6.22 26.38 -6.45
N ASP A 255 -6.29 27.63 -5.95
CA ASP A 255 -7.51 28.16 -5.32
C ASP A 255 -8.75 28.03 -6.22
N GLU A 256 -8.60 28.24 -7.52
CA GLU A 256 -9.66 28.06 -8.52
C GLU A 256 -10.15 26.61 -8.56
N GLN A 257 -9.23 25.64 -8.59
CA GLN A 257 -9.55 24.21 -8.58
C GLN A 257 -10.20 23.78 -7.27
N ALA A 258 -9.79 24.37 -6.13
CA ALA A 258 -10.41 24.11 -4.84
C ALA A 258 -11.86 24.61 -4.81
N LEU A 259 -12.13 25.76 -5.41
CA LEU A 259 -13.49 26.32 -5.54
C LEU A 259 -14.36 25.50 -6.49
N GLU A 260 -13.80 25.03 -7.62
CA GLU A 260 -14.51 24.13 -8.54
C GLU A 260 -14.87 22.80 -7.86
N LEU A 261 -13.92 22.21 -7.12
CA LEU A 261 -14.17 20.99 -6.35
C LEU A 261 -15.24 21.21 -5.28
N ALA A 262 -15.20 22.34 -4.58
CA ALA A 262 -16.20 22.69 -3.58
C ALA A 262 -17.61 22.81 -4.22
N ALA A 263 -17.73 23.39 -5.41
CA ALA A 263 -18.99 23.49 -6.12
C ALA A 263 -19.53 22.10 -6.54
N VAL A 264 -18.63 21.17 -6.91
CA VAL A 264 -19.01 19.79 -7.22
C VAL A 264 -19.52 19.07 -5.97
N VAL A 265 -18.78 19.18 -4.84
CA VAL A 265 -19.18 18.56 -3.58
C VAL A 265 -20.50 19.12 -3.09
N GLU A 266 -20.70 20.44 -3.15
CA GLU A 266 -21.95 21.10 -2.81
C GLU A 266 -23.12 20.54 -3.63
N ARG A 267 -22.94 20.40 -4.95
CA ARG A 267 -23.98 19.83 -5.84
C ARG A 267 -24.30 18.39 -5.43
N MET A 268 -23.30 17.55 -5.24
CA MET A 268 -23.48 16.16 -4.81
C MET A 268 -24.22 16.06 -3.46
N TYR A 269 -23.87 16.95 -2.51
CA TYR A 269 -24.51 17.00 -1.22
C TYR A 269 -25.98 17.43 -1.33
N ARG A 270 -26.28 18.43 -2.14
CA ARG A 270 -27.65 18.92 -2.40
C ARG A 270 -28.51 17.84 -3.10
N ASP A 271 -27.93 17.10 -4.06
CA ASP A 271 -28.61 16.00 -4.74
C ASP A 271 -28.92 14.83 -3.77
N ALA A 272 -28.02 14.56 -2.83
CA ALA A 272 -28.19 13.50 -1.83
C ALA A 272 -29.12 13.89 -0.67
N TYR A 273 -29.21 15.19 -0.35
CA TYR A 273 -29.95 15.72 0.81
C TYR A 273 -30.76 16.96 0.41
N PRO A 274 -31.81 16.82 -0.38
CA PRO A 274 -32.58 17.97 -0.92
C PRO A 274 -33.24 18.85 0.16
N GLU A 275 -33.42 18.31 1.38
CA GLU A 275 -34.00 19.02 2.52
C GLU A 275 -33.03 19.98 3.24
N THR A 276 -31.73 19.96 2.95
CA THR A 276 -30.70 20.73 3.68
C THR A 276 -30.51 22.13 3.13
N GLY A 277 -31.37 22.78 2.48
CA GLY A 277 -31.23 24.17 2.04
C GLY A 277 -29.92 24.51 1.28
N ASP A 278 -29.69 25.76 0.94
CA ASP A 278 -28.48 26.21 0.23
C ASP A 278 -27.32 26.42 1.20
N CYS A 279 -26.42 25.43 1.27
CA CYS A 279 -25.17 25.53 2.04
C CYS A 279 -23.98 26.06 1.20
N GLY A 280 -24.21 26.51 -0.02
CA GLY A 280 -23.16 26.93 -0.94
C GLY A 280 -22.31 28.10 -0.46
N ALA A 281 -22.90 29.04 0.27
CA ALA A 281 -22.18 30.17 0.84
C ALA A 281 -21.20 29.72 1.96
N GLU A 282 -21.63 28.79 2.80
CA GLU A 282 -20.84 28.24 3.92
C GLU A 282 -19.69 27.37 3.38
N VAL A 283 -19.94 26.52 2.38
CA VAL A 283 -18.92 25.68 1.72
C VAL A 283 -17.88 26.57 1.03
N ARG A 284 -18.29 27.59 0.27
CA ARG A 284 -17.35 28.54 -0.38
C ARG A 284 -16.53 29.32 0.65
N SER A 285 -17.13 29.75 1.75
CA SER A 285 -16.42 30.41 2.84
C SER A 285 -15.39 29.48 3.48
N ALA A 286 -15.77 28.25 3.82
CA ALA A 286 -14.88 27.26 4.42
C ALA A 286 -13.70 26.92 3.49
N VAL A 287 -13.92 26.76 2.18
CA VAL A 287 -12.86 26.51 1.20
C VAL A 287 -11.94 27.73 1.04
N SER A 288 -12.49 28.94 1.01
CA SER A 288 -11.71 30.17 0.97
C SER A 288 -10.86 30.36 2.23
N ASP A 289 -11.40 30.02 3.40
CA ASP A 289 -10.66 30.07 4.66
C ASP A 289 -9.58 28.99 4.73
N TRP A 290 -9.86 27.80 4.24
CA TRP A 290 -8.87 26.73 4.13
C TRP A 290 -7.72 27.12 3.21
N SER A 291 -8.01 27.66 2.01
CA SER A 291 -7.02 28.12 1.05
C SER A 291 -6.16 29.26 1.63
N ARG A 292 -6.77 30.25 2.29
CA ARG A 292 -6.05 31.35 2.99
C ARG A 292 -5.17 30.85 4.11
N ASN A 293 -5.61 29.85 4.90
CA ASN A 293 -4.81 29.26 5.97
C ASN A 293 -3.67 28.41 5.44
N ALA A 294 -3.88 27.65 4.35
CA ALA A 294 -2.84 26.91 3.66
C ALA A 294 -1.76 27.83 3.08
N ALA A 295 -2.16 29.02 2.58
CA ALA A 295 -1.23 30.04 2.08
C ALA A 295 -0.49 30.79 3.21
N ARG A 296 -1.13 30.98 4.38
CA ARG A 296 -0.55 31.68 5.55
C ARG A 296 0.39 30.83 6.40
N ASN A 297 0.45 29.52 6.18
CA ASN A 297 1.36 28.62 6.89
C ASN A 297 2.51 28.12 6.00
N PRO A 298 3.31 29.07 5.38
CA PRO A 298 4.56 28.70 4.77
C PRO A 298 5.56 28.51 5.90
N ARG A 299 5.70 27.26 6.40
CA ARG A 299 6.82 26.83 7.26
C ARG A 299 7.11 27.81 8.42
N ARG A 300 6.62 27.58 9.61
CA ARG A 300 7.40 27.96 10.78
C ARG A 300 8.75 27.27 10.67
N ARG A 301 9.75 27.99 10.19
CA ARG A 301 11.16 27.68 10.46
C ARG A 301 11.26 27.55 11.97
N PRO A 302 11.82 26.47 12.52
CA PRO A 302 12.24 26.51 13.91
C PRO A 302 13.23 27.68 13.98
N GLU A 303 12.88 28.70 14.78
CA GLU A 303 13.80 29.75 15.15
C GLU A 303 15.02 29.03 15.73
N SER A 304 16.17 29.24 15.09
CA SER A 304 17.45 28.90 15.64
C SER A 304 17.52 29.51 17.02
N GLY A 305 17.40 28.68 18.08
CA GLY A 305 17.57 29.10 19.46
C GLY A 305 18.90 29.82 19.57
N GLY A 306 18.81 31.11 19.86
CA GLY A 306 19.97 31.94 20.14
C GLY A 306 20.74 31.29 21.30
N ALA A 307 22.02 31.09 21.08
CA ALA A 307 22.96 30.84 22.14
C ALA A 307 22.85 32.03 23.11
N ALA A 308 22.33 31.78 24.31
CA ALA A 308 22.50 32.67 25.44
C ALA A 308 23.89 32.35 26.01
N GLU A 309 24.80 33.23 25.76
CA GLU A 309 26.00 33.37 26.58
C GLU A 309 25.58 33.71 28.02
N GLY A 310 26.19 33.01 29.00
CA GLY A 310 26.02 33.22 30.40
C GLY A 310 26.68 32.13 31.20
#